data_b228c8473df9c8e4d27bdc15ecc8758e
#
_entry.id   b228c8473df9c8e4d27bdc15ecc8758e
#
_cell.length_a   1.000
_cell.length_b   1.000
_cell.length_c   1.000
_cell.angle_alpha   90.00
_cell.angle_beta   90.00
_cell.angle_gamma   90.00
#
_symmetry.space_group_name_H-M   'P 1'
#
loop_
_entity.id
_entity.type
_entity.pdbx_description
1 polymer ?
#
loop_
_entity_poly.entity_id
_entity_poly.type
_entity_poly.pdbx_seq_one_letter_code
_entity_poly.pdbx_strand_id
1 'polypeptide(L)'
;MAQQQALITITGYVGANPTQFNRDGMPHASSFRMASTRRYFDNRTQQWKDLPTTWITVKAYRNLSENICQSLKKGEPVIVMGALATETWADQNGKPQSRIVLEASAAGHDLNRGVTTLRKFVKPNDQHQPEAKGTEPRVGADPFVRQGSVAPVEIRGSRR
;
A
#
# COMPACT_ATOMS: atom_id res chain seq x y z
N MET A 1 -13.06 27.38 -6.24
CA MET A 1 -12.26 26.85 -7.38
C MET A 1 -12.00 25.38 -7.15
N ALA A 2 -12.28 24.51 -8.11
CA ALA A 2 -11.95 23.09 -7.99
C ALA A 2 -10.42 22.93 -8.04
N GLN A 3 -9.82 22.30 -7.04
CA GLN A 3 -8.41 21.93 -7.07
C GLN A 3 -8.23 20.77 -8.04
N GLN A 4 -7.50 21.00 -9.13
CA GLN A 4 -7.10 19.94 -10.03
C GLN A 4 -5.83 19.28 -9.46
N GLN A 5 -5.91 18.01 -9.09
CA GLN A 5 -4.80 17.21 -8.60
C GLN A 5 -4.63 15.96 -9.45
N ALA A 6 -3.40 15.65 -9.85
CA ALA A 6 -3.08 14.39 -10.50
C ALA A 6 -2.91 13.30 -9.42
N LEU A 7 -4.00 12.63 -9.09
CA LEU A 7 -4.00 11.53 -8.12
C LEU A 7 -3.56 10.24 -8.79
N ILE A 8 -2.61 9.54 -8.20
CA ILE A 8 -2.13 8.24 -8.68
C ILE A 8 -2.02 7.24 -7.55
N THR A 9 -2.12 5.96 -7.92
CA THR A 9 -1.72 4.83 -7.08
C THR A 9 -0.61 4.08 -7.81
N ILE A 10 0.49 3.83 -7.11
CA ILE A 10 1.65 3.15 -7.67
C ILE A 10 2.09 2.02 -6.74
N THR A 11 2.46 0.88 -7.33
CA THR A 11 3.07 -0.25 -6.63
C THR A 11 4.53 -0.39 -7.05
N GLY A 12 5.36 -0.91 -6.14
CA GLY A 12 6.78 -1.11 -6.40
C GLY A 12 7.54 -1.49 -5.15
N TYR A 13 8.81 -1.13 -5.10
CA TYR A 13 9.70 -1.48 -4.00
C TYR A 13 10.37 -0.25 -3.41
N VAL A 14 10.60 -0.27 -2.10
CA VAL A 14 11.37 0.77 -1.41
C VAL A 14 12.83 0.69 -1.85
N GLY A 15 13.33 1.72 -2.53
CA GLY A 15 14.70 1.76 -3.06
C GLY A 15 15.76 2.09 -2.02
N ALA A 16 15.39 2.86 -0.99
CA ALA A 16 16.23 3.21 0.15
C ALA A 16 15.36 3.38 1.39
N ASN A 17 15.92 3.15 2.58
CA ASN A 17 15.18 3.35 3.83
C ASN A 17 14.57 4.75 3.88
N PRO A 18 13.32 4.90 4.34
CA PRO A 18 12.72 6.21 4.54
C PRO A 18 13.56 7.06 5.50
N THR A 19 13.77 8.30 5.13
CA THR A 19 14.50 9.26 5.95
C THR A 19 13.53 10.33 6.45
N GLN A 20 13.50 10.52 7.75
CA GLN A 20 12.72 11.59 8.37
C GLN A 20 13.53 12.88 8.37
N PHE A 21 12.88 13.98 8.10
CA PHE A 21 13.46 15.32 8.23
C PHE A 21 12.46 16.23 8.94
N ASN A 22 12.97 16.93 9.94
CA ASN A 22 12.22 17.90 10.69
C ASN A 22 12.81 19.27 10.41
N ARG A 23 11.95 20.23 10.09
CA ARG A 23 12.31 21.65 10.17
C ARG A 23 11.62 22.22 11.41
N ASP A 24 12.32 23.04 12.15
CA ASP A 24 11.77 23.69 13.34
C ASP A 24 10.44 24.37 13.02
N GLY A 25 9.39 24.02 13.78
CA GLY A 25 8.03 24.52 13.58
C GLY A 25 7.22 23.89 12.45
N MET A 26 7.77 22.90 11.71
CA MET A 26 7.06 22.19 10.65
C MET A 26 6.60 20.79 11.10
N PRO A 27 5.49 20.26 10.56
CA PRO A 27 5.10 18.88 10.83
C PRO A 27 6.18 17.90 10.39
N HIS A 28 6.30 16.78 11.12
CA HIS A 28 7.18 15.69 10.74
C HIS A 28 6.98 15.31 9.27
N ALA A 29 8.09 15.23 8.55
CA ALA A 29 8.09 14.86 7.15
C ALA A 29 9.10 13.73 6.91
N SER A 30 8.82 12.85 5.95
CA SER A 30 9.75 11.83 5.52
C SER A 30 9.74 11.69 4.01
N SER A 31 10.81 11.13 3.48
CA SER A 31 10.88 10.76 2.08
C SER A 31 11.63 9.46 1.87
N PHE A 32 11.28 8.77 0.80
CA PHE A 32 12.02 7.62 0.30
C PHE A 32 11.94 7.55 -1.22
N ARG A 33 12.86 6.84 -1.84
CA ARG A 33 12.78 6.52 -3.26
C ARG A 33 12.07 5.20 -3.46
N MET A 34 11.16 5.18 -4.40
CA MET A 34 10.41 4.00 -4.80
C MET A 34 10.76 3.64 -6.23
N ALA A 35 10.96 2.34 -6.48
CA ALA A 35 11.21 1.75 -7.79
C ALA A 35 9.96 1.00 -8.25
N SER A 36 9.47 1.32 -9.43
CA SER A 36 8.37 0.59 -10.08
C SER A 36 8.83 0.11 -11.44
N THR A 37 8.87 -1.23 -11.63
CA THR A 37 9.29 -1.86 -12.88
C THR A 37 8.13 -2.64 -13.45
N ARG A 38 7.70 -2.26 -14.65
CA ARG A 38 6.66 -2.97 -15.38
C ARG A 38 7.28 -4.11 -16.16
N ARG A 39 6.63 -5.28 -16.12
CA ARG A 39 7.00 -6.45 -16.92
C ARG A 39 5.97 -6.69 -18.01
N TYR A 40 6.41 -7.21 -19.14
CA TYR A 40 5.54 -7.70 -20.19
C TYR A 40 6.04 -9.04 -20.72
N PHE A 41 5.11 -9.82 -21.25
CA PHE A 41 5.45 -11.09 -21.90
C PHE A 41 5.69 -10.85 -23.39
N ASP A 42 6.89 -11.16 -23.89
CA ASP A 42 7.25 -11.05 -25.30
C ASP A 42 6.83 -12.36 -26.01
N ASN A 43 5.73 -12.30 -26.74
CA ASN A 43 5.20 -13.46 -27.45
C ASN A 43 6.16 -14.03 -28.52
N ARG A 44 7.08 -13.21 -29.03
CA ARG A 44 8.04 -13.64 -30.05
C ARG A 44 9.17 -14.48 -29.45
N THR A 45 9.66 -14.08 -28.29
CA THR A 45 10.75 -14.78 -27.59
C THR A 45 10.26 -15.73 -26.50
N GLN A 46 8.93 -15.75 -26.22
CA GLN A 46 8.29 -16.53 -25.16
C GLN A 46 8.93 -16.27 -23.78
N GLN A 47 9.32 -15.04 -23.52
CA GLN A 47 10.01 -14.65 -22.30
C GLN A 47 9.38 -13.40 -21.68
N TRP A 48 9.45 -13.32 -20.35
CA TRP A 48 9.14 -12.12 -19.62
C TRP A 48 10.29 -11.12 -19.72
N LYS A 49 9.98 -9.88 -20.08
CA LYS A 49 10.93 -8.78 -20.17
C LYS A 49 10.55 -7.64 -19.23
N ASP A 50 11.55 -7.07 -18.58
CA ASP A 50 11.36 -5.89 -17.75
C ASP A 50 11.54 -4.62 -18.61
N LEU A 51 10.63 -3.67 -18.42
CA LEU A 51 10.77 -2.31 -18.94
C LEU A 51 11.71 -1.49 -18.03
N PRO A 52 12.21 -0.35 -18.48
CA PRO A 52 12.98 0.54 -17.63
C PRO A 52 12.25 0.88 -16.33
N THR A 53 12.96 0.83 -15.23
CA THR A 53 12.42 1.12 -13.90
C THR A 53 12.12 2.61 -13.78
N THR A 54 10.88 2.91 -13.39
CA THR A 54 10.47 4.25 -12.99
C THR A 54 10.87 4.48 -11.54
N TRP A 55 11.62 5.55 -11.31
CA TRP A 55 12.01 5.98 -9.97
C TRP A 55 11.23 7.23 -9.58
N ILE A 56 10.55 7.18 -8.45
CA ILE A 56 9.81 8.32 -7.91
C ILE A 56 10.23 8.58 -6.46
N THR A 57 10.32 9.85 -6.08
CA THR A 57 10.48 10.24 -4.69
C THR A 57 9.10 10.36 -4.05
N VAL A 58 8.86 9.59 -3.02
CA VAL A 58 7.65 9.64 -2.21
C VAL A 58 7.91 10.53 -1.00
N LYS A 59 7.01 11.46 -0.72
CA LYS A 59 7.01 12.31 0.48
C LYS A 59 5.77 12.06 1.30
N ALA A 60 5.93 12.03 2.60
CA ALA A 60 4.84 11.87 3.54
C ALA A 60 4.98 12.86 4.69
N TYR A 61 3.86 13.23 5.30
CA TYR A 61 3.78 14.25 6.33
C TYR A 61 3.01 13.74 7.54
N ARG A 62 3.23 14.37 8.70
CA ARG A 62 2.53 14.10 9.96
C ARG A 62 2.66 12.62 10.39
N ASN A 63 1.59 12.04 10.90
CA ASN A 63 1.55 10.65 11.39
C ASN A 63 1.95 9.61 10.32
N LEU A 64 1.60 9.86 9.05
CA LEU A 64 1.99 8.96 7.95
C LEU A 64 3.52 8.92 7.79
N SER A 65 4.20 10.06 7.95
CA SER A 65 5.66 10.15 7.92
C SER A 65 6.32 9.26 8.99
N GLU A 66 5.84 9.33 10.22
CA GLU A 66 6.37 8.55 11.34
C GLU A 66 6.12 7.05 11.12
N ASN A 67 4.91 6.69 10.71
CA ASN A 67 4.54 5.31 10.46
C ASN A 67 5.34 4.70 9.32
N ILE A 68 5.58 5.43 8.24
CA ILE A 68 6.41 5.00 7.12
C ILE A 68 7.84 4.69 7.60
N CYS A 69 8.45 5.58 8.39
CA CYS A 69 9.81 5.39 8.89
C CYS A 69 9.93 4.18 9.82
N GLN A 70 8.88 3.86 10.57
CA GLN A 70 8.85 2.71 11.46
C GLN A 70 8.52 1.38 10.75
N SER A 71 7.74 1.45 9.67
CA SER A 71 7.17 0.26 9.02
C SER A 71 7.90 -0.18 7.77
N LEU A 72 8.40 0.76 6.95
CA LEU A 72 8.97 0.45 5.64
C LEU A 72 10.49 0.41 5.66
N LYS A 73 11.06 -0.60 5.00
CA LYS A 73 12.51 -0.77 4.83
C LYS A 73 12.86 -0.96 3.36
N LYS A 74 14.12 -0.68 3.03
CA LYS A 74 14.65 -0.93 1.68
C LYS A 74 14.40 -2.36 1.23
N GLY A 75 13.90 -2.49 -0.01
CA GLY A 75 13.62 -3.77 -0.65
C GLY A 75 12.20 -4.29 -0.41
N GLU A 76 11.42 -3.68 0.47
CA GLU A 76 10.05 -4.13 0.74
C GLU A 76 9.06 -3.68 -0.34
N PRO A 77 8.08 -4.55 -0.68
CA PRO A 77 7.04 -4.22 -1.63
C PRO A 77 6.03 -3.26 -1.01
N VAL A 78 5.70 -2.20 -1.74
CA VAL A 78 4.80 -1.15 -1.24
C VAL A 78 3.78 -0.73 -2.28
N ILE A 79 2.64 -0.29 -1.77
CA ILE A 79 1.61 0.45 -2.50
C ILE A 79 1.51 1.86 -1.91
N VAL A 80 1.51 2.87 -2.77
CA VAL A 80 1.41 4.27 -2.37
C VAL A 80 0.34 4.96 -3.20
N MET A 81 -0.54 5.68 -2.54
CA MET A 81 -1.53 6.55 -3.15
C MET A 81 -1.25 8.00 -2.77
N GLY A 82 -1.37 8.92 -3.71
CA GLY A 82 -1.15 10.34 -3.44
C GLY A 82 -1.30 11.21 -4.68
N ALA A 83 -0.90 12.47 -4.53
CA ALA A 83 -0.89 13.45 -5.60
C ALA A 83 0.51 13.64 -6.17
N LEU A 84 0.62 13.78 -7.49
CA LEU A 84 1.84 14.26 -8.11
C LEU A 84 2.00 15.76 -7.86
N ALA A 85 3.20 16.15 -7.43
CA ALA A 85 3.59 17.53 -7.24
C ALA A 85 4.93 17.79 -7.92
N THR A 86 5.17 19.04 -8.34
CA THR A 86 6.45 19.48 -8.86
C THR A 86 7.18 20.23 -7.78
N GLU A 87 8.37 19.75 -7.38
CA GLU A 87 9.28 20.48 -6.53
C GLU A 87 10.26 21.26 -7.39
N THR A 88 10.52 22.50 -6.98
CA THR A 88 11.52 23.36 -7.60
C THR A 88 12.53 23.81 -6.55
N TRP A 89 13.81 23.87 -6.95
CA TRP A 89 14.89 24.41 -6.11
C TRP A 89 15.97 25.03 -6.99
N ALA A 90 16.80 25.88 -6.42
CA ALA A 90 17.99 26.35 -7.09
C ALA A 90 19.17 25.43 -6.77
N ASP A 91 19.96 25.06 -7.78
CA ASP A 91 21.22 24.35 -7.58
C ASP A 91 22.31 25.27 -7.02
N GLN A 92 23.51 24.72 -6.80
CA GLN A 92 24.65 25.48 -6.24
C GLN A 92 25.06 26.67 -7.11
N ASN A 93 24.69 26.70 -8.39
CA ASN A 93 24.98 27.77 -9.34
C ASN A 93 23.80 28.74 -9.50
N GLY A 94 22.74 28.60 -8.68
CA GLY A 94 21.52 29.40 -8.77
C GLY A 94 20.59 29.01 -9.92
N LYS A 95 20.90 27.91 -10.67
CA LYS A 95 20.07 27.46 -11.77
C LYS A 95 18.81 26.74 -11.25
N PRO A 96 17.60 27.07 -11.73
CA PRO A 96 16.38 26.42 -11.30
C PRO A 96 16.35 24.94 -11.76
N GLN A 97 16.08 24.06 -10.84
CA GLN A 97 15.88 22.64 -11.04
C GLN A 97 14.45 22.26 -10.64
N SER A 98 13.92 21.22 -11.26
CA SER A 98 12.60 20.68 -10.88
C SER A 98 12.57 19.17 -10.94
N ARG A 99 11.72 18.56 -10.13
CA ARG A 99 11.41 17.13 -10.18
C ARG A 99 9.96 16.87 -9.82
N ILE A 100 9.43 15.78 -10.34
CA ILE A 100 8.13 15.28 -9.92
C ILE A 100 8.32 14.40 -8.68
N VAL A 101 7.49 14.63 -7.67
CA VAL A 101 7.41 13.84 -6.43
C VAL A 101 5.98 13.34 -6.25
N LEU A 102 5.82 12.28 -5.48
CA LEU A 102 4.51 11.77 -5.06
C LEU A 102 4.28 12.17 -3.59
N GLU A 103 3.36 13.07 -3.36
CA GLU A 103 2.90 13.42 -2.01
C GLU A 103 1.88 12.39 -1.55
N ALA A 104 2.31 11.49 -0.68
CA ALA A 104 1.51 10.37 -0.25
C ALA A 104 0.36 10.80 0.67
N SER A 105 -0.85 10.38 0.36
CA SER A 105 -2.02 10.41 1.24
C SER A 105 -2.22 9.08 1.98
N ALA A 106 -1.76 7.97 1.39
CA ALA A 106 -1.75 6.65 2.01
C ALA A 106 -0.55 5.84 1.49
N ALA A 107 0.01 5.00 2.34
CA ALA A 107 1.06 4.06 1.98
C ALA A 107 0.99 2.81 2.87
N GLY A 108 1.42 1.68 2.35
CA GLY A 108 1.47 0.42 3.07
C GLY A 108 2.22 -0.66 2.30
N HIS A 109 2.38 -1.83 2.91
CA HIS A 109 2.95 -2.97 2.22
C HIS A 109 1.98 -3.51 1.17
N ASP A 110 2.51 -3.94 0.03
CA ASP A 110 1.73 -4.64 -0.99
C ASP A 110 1.54 -6.11 -0.57
N LEU A 111 0.35 -6.42 -0.05
CA LEU A 111 0.01 -7.75 0.48
C LEU A 111 -0.08 -8.84 -0.59
N ASN A 112 -0.03 -8.51 -1.88
CA ASN A 112 0.15 -9.53 -2.93
C ASN A 112 1.53 -10.20 -2.87
N ARG A 113 2.46 -9.62 -2.10
CA ARG A 113 3.86 -10.05 -2.05
C ARG A 113 4.31 -10.54 -0.68
N GLY A 114 3.44 -10.50 0.32
CA GLY A 114 3.78 -10.95 1.67
C GLY A 114 2.69 -10.62 2.68
N VAL A 115 2.93 -11.02 3.92
CA VAL A 115 2.06 -10.75 5.07
C VAL A 115 2.72 -9.76 6.00
N THR A 116 1.92 -8.95 6.69
CA THR A 116 2.42 -7.99 7.68
C THR A 116 1.58 -8.04 8.94
N THR A 117 2.15 -7.60 10.05
CA THR A 117 1.46 -7.49 11.33
C THR A 117 1.24 -6.02 11.68
N LEU A 118 0.00 -5.64 11.95
CA LEU A 118 -0.35 -4.30 12.37
C LEU A 118 -0.11 -4.14 13.87
N ARG A 119 0.70 -3.15 14.24
CA ARG A 119 0.79 -2.63 15.60
C ARG A 119 -0.02 -1.33 15.67
N LYS A 120 -1.15 -1.34 16.39
CA LYS A 120 -1.97 -0.14 16.59
C LYS A 120 -1.26 0.83 17.52
N PHE A 121 -1.29 2.13 17.19
CA PHE A 121 -0.95 3.18 18.15
C PHE A 121 -2.13 3.39 19.10
N VAL A 122 -1.90 3.15 20.39
CA VAL A 122 -2.84 3.54 21.43
C VAL A 122 -2.56 5.00 21.75
N LYS A 123 -3.48 5.90 21.38
CA LYS A 123 -3.42 7.28 21.84
C LYS A 123 -3.62 7.29 23.35
N PRO A 124 -2.88 8.10 24.12
CA PRO A 124 -3.02 8.15 25.59
C PRO A 124 -4.44 8.45 26.08
N ASN A 125 -5.34 8.93 25.22
CA ASN A 125 -6.71 9.32 25.57
C ASN A 125 -7.78 8.24 25.26
N ASP A 126 -7.42 7.09 24.69
CA ASP A 126 -8.36 6.02 24.34
C ASP A 126 -8.55 4.98 25.47
N GLN A 127 -8.15 5.28 26.71
CA GLN A 127 -8.34 4.38 27.86
C GLN A 127 -9.80 4.28 28.35
N HIS A 128 -10.79 4.84 27.64
CA HIS A 128 -12.20 4.74 27.97
C HIS A 128 -13.07 4.19 26.83
N GLN A 129 -12.71 3.03 26.26
CA GLN A 129 -13.71 2.16 25.65
C GLN A 129 -13.76 0.87 26.45
N PRO A 130 -14.91 0.57 27.11
CA PRO A 130 -15.10 -0.72 27.74
C PRO A 130 -14.99 -1.79 26.65
N GLU A 131 -14.17 -2.80 26.91
CA GLU A 131 -14.12 -4.01 26.11
C GLU A 131 -15.56 -4.52 25.92
N ALA A 132 -16.07 -4.45 24.71
CA ALA A 132 -17.28 -5.16 24.34
C ALA A 132 -16.97 -6.65 24.52
N LYS A 133 -17.48 -7.23 25.60
CA LYS A 133 -17.49 -8.67 25.84
C LYS A 133 -17.93 -9.35 24.56
N GLY A 134 -17.10 -10.26 24.08
CA GLY A 134 -17.31 -11.03 22.88
C GLY A 134 -18.73 -11.63 22.86
N THR A 135 -19.53 -11.12 21.97
CA THR A 135 -20.67 -11.83 21.46
C THR A 135 -20.14 -12.76 20.40
N GLU A 136 -20.19 -14.05 20.64
CA GLU A 136 -19.89 -15.08 19.65
C GLU A 136 -20.61 -14.74 18.34
N PRO A 137 -19.94 -14.86 17.18
CA PRO A 137 -20.61 -14.64 15.91
C PRO A 137 -21.70 -15.71 15.78
N ARG A 138 -22.96 -15.30 15.88
CA ARG A 138 -24.07 -16.12 15.38
C ARG A 138 -23.76 -16.34 13.90
N VAL A 139 -23.56 -17.59 13.53
CA VAL A 139 -23.50 -18.04 12.15
C VAL A 139 -24.84 -17.66 11.51
N GLY A 140 -24.88 -16.48 10.92
CA GLY A 140 -25.99 -16.01 10.11
C GLY A 140 -25.95 -16.78 8.79
N ALA A 141 -27.07 -17.43 8.47
CA ALA A 141 -27.23 -18.14 7.20
C ALA A 141 -26.87 -17.23 6.02
N ASP A 142 -25.99 -17.71 5.17
CA ASP A 142 -25.63 -17.08 3.91
C ASP A 142 -26.87 -17.02 3.01
N PRO A 143 -27.37 -15.83 2.60
CA PRO A 143 -28.58 -15.73 1.79
C PRO A 143 -28.41 -16.25 0.36
N PHE A 144 -27.21 -16.71 -0.04
CA PHE A 144 -26.93 -17.24 -1.37
C PHE A 144 -26.84 -18.78 -1.47
N VAL A 145 -27.01 -19.51 -0.37
CA VAL A 145 -27.09 -20.98 -0.45
C VAL A 145 -28.46 -21.39 -0.95
N ARG A 146 -28.59 -21.64 -2.24
CA ARG A 146 -29.75 -22.33 -2.82
C ARG A 146 -29.83 -23.72 -2.25
N GLN A 147 -30.92 -24.02 -1.56
CA GLN A 147 -31.30 -25.37 -1.16
C GLN A 147 -31.58 -26.22 -2.42
N GLY A 148 -30.57 -26.91 -2.90
CA GLY A 148 -30.73 -27.98 -3.85
C GLY A 148 -30.91 -29.30 -3.11
N SER A 149 -32.13 -29.80 -3.05
CA SER A 149 -32.43 -31.13 -2.54
C SER A 149 -31.78 -32.19 -3.44
N VAL A 150 -30.75 -32.85 -2.94
CA VAL A 150 -30.22 -34.06 -3.59
C VAL A 150 -30.80 -35.25 -2.81
N ALA A 151 -31.71 -35.97 -3.45
CA ALA A 151 -32.22 -37.23 -2.94
C ALA A 151 -31.11 -38.29 -2.90
N PRO A 152 -31.09 -39.19 -1.91
CA PRO A 152 -30.09 -40.28 -1.87
C PRO A 152 -30.33 -41.29 -2.97
N VAL A 153 -29.31 -41.56 -3.76
CA VAL A 153 -29.28 -42.66 -4.73
C VAL A 153 -28.95 -43.94 -3.96
N GLU A 154 -29.92 -44.83 -3.80
CA GLU A 154 -29.71 -46.21 -3.35
C GLU A 154 -28.90 -47.00 -4.41
N ILE A 155 -27.69 -47.37 -4.07
CA ILE A 155 -26.92 -48.35 -4.87
C ILE A 155 -27.36 -49.74 -4.46
N ARG A 156 -28.25 -50.33 -5.24
CA ARG A 156 -28.55 -51.77 -5.17
C ARG A 156 -27.34 -52.55 -5.72
N GLY A 157 -26.72 -53.32 -4.86
CA GLY A 157 -25.76 -54.32 -5.26
C GLY A 157 -26.43 -55.44 -6.08
N SER A 158 -25.79 -55.83 -7.16
CA SER A 158 -26.08 -57.07 -7.85
C SER A 158 -24.87 -57.98 -7.77
N ARG A 159 -25.03 -59.08 -7.07
CA ARG A 159 -24.16 -60.27 -7.16
C ARG A 159 -24.43 -61.00 -8.48
N ARG A 160 -23.42 -61.27 -9.24
CA ARG A 160 -23.06 -62.60 -9.78
C ARG A 160 -21.72 -62.51 -10.50
#